data_5c973ea5acf15cf18ebca4308d361ca8
#
_entry.id   5c973ea5acf15cf18ebca4308d361ca8
#
_cell.length_a   1.000
_cell.length_b   1.000
_cell.length_c   1.000
_cell.angle_alpha   90.00
_cell.angle_beta   90.00
_cell.angle_gamma   90.00
#
_symmetry.space_group_name_H-M   'P 1'
#
loop_
_entity.id
_entity.type
_entity.pdbx_description
1 polymer ?
#
loop_
_entity_poly.entity_id
_entity_poly.type
_entity_poly.pdbx_seq_one_letter_code
_entity_poly.pdbx_strand_id
1 'polypeptide(L)'
;MPQPSSPVEHRIVFTPSGLSGMVAHGTTVLDAARRLGADLDTVCGGRGICGRCQIVPSVGSFPKWAITVAPDALGPPASIETDYHGNRPLLAGRRLGCAARINGDVVVDVPPTSQVHRQVVRKDLDLPPITVDPSFTLLYVDGVKPPEFGSTATRSSGESAAELVASAVAEQHGRPEPAFAVDVLSKLHGAIKGNEATVAVDESNVVVAIWPGYVDTAFGVAVDIGSTTIAGHICDLTSGEVLASAGRMNPQIRFGEDLMSRVSFVMMNPGGDRELTEAVRLALDELIGELVNRTRQTRDRVLEVVLVGNPIMHHIVLGIDPTPLGQAPFTLATNRSVVAPASDLDLDLPNGRVYVGPCIAGHVGADTAGAILSEGPHRSEHMQLLVDVGTNAEIVLGDRHHQFAASSPTGPAFEGAQISAGQRATAGAIEGVRIDPETLEPRLKVIGVDVWSDDPAFAAKVAKSGVSGICGSGIIDVIAEMYLSGVIDRDGVVQGDLAARTPRVVADGRTFSYVLWGDADEPEHRIAITQNDVRAIQLAKAALRAGIDLLIEHAGQPPVTDIRLAGAFGAHIDPLHALVLGLVPDCPLDGVRSVGNAAGTGAVQA
;
A
#
# COMPACT_ATOMS: atom_id res chain seq x y z
N MET A 1 34.06 -48.69 31.11
CA MET A 1 33.25 -48.19 29.98
C MET A 1 33.87 -46.88 29.57
N PRO A 2 34.29 -46.68 28.32
CA PRO A 2 34.79 -45.36 27.91
C PRO A 2 33.65 -44.35 28.00
N GLN A 3 33.92 -43.16 28.54
CA GLN A 3 32.99 -42.03 28.57
C GLN A 3 32.62 -41.68 27.10
N PRO A 4 31.37 -41.35 26.79
CA PRO A 4 31.03 -40.88 25.47
C PRO A 4 31.78 -39.59 25.21
N SER A 5 32.58 -39.55 24.10
CA SER A 5 33.23 -38.37 23.62
C SER A 5 32.19 -37.27 23.42
N SER A 6 32.47 -36.08 23.99
CA SER A 6 31.59 -34.90 23.75
C SER A 6 31.38 -34.72 22.23
N PRO A 7 30.16 -34.46 21.81
CA PRO A 7 29.88 -34.25 20.36
C PRO A 7 30.77 -33.11 19.82
N VAL A 8 31.34 -33.31 18.65
CA VAL A 8 32.14 -32.30 17.98
C VAL A 8 31.18 -31.16 17.60
N GLU A 9 31.45 -29.95 18.04
CA GLU A 9 30.67 -28.76 17.74
C GLU A 9 31.43 -27.81 16.82
N HIS A 10 30.73 -27.10 15.98
CA HIS A 10 31.25 -26.12 15.04
C HIS A 10 30.55 -24.78 15.20
N ARG A 11 31.31 -23.71 14.96
CA ARG A 11 30.75 -22.37 15.00
C ARG A 11 30.16 -21.99 13.66
N ILE A 12 28.91 -21.50 13.68
CA ILE A 12 28.26 -20.89 12.52
C ILE A 12 28.01 -19.41 12.75
N VAL A 13 28.18 -18.61 11.70
CA VAL A 13 27.84 -17.17 11.65
C VAL A 13 26.93 -16.92 10.46
N PHE A 14 25.81 -16.27 10.69
CA PHE A 14 24.89 -15.82 9.67
C PHE A 14 25.10 -14.34 9.32
N THR A 15 25.28 -14.03 8.05
CA THR A 15 25.32 -12.66 7.55
C THR A 15 24.06 -12.37 6.71
N PRO A 16 23.52 -11.13 6.68
CA PRO A 16 24.07 -9.93 7.32
C PRO A 16 23.76 -9.77 8.82
N SER A 17 22.92 -10.63 9.43
CA SER A 17 22.44 -10.48 10.82
C SER A 17 23.56 -10.48 11.87
N GLY A 18 24.68 -11.19 11.61
CA GLY A 18 25.76 -11.37 12.57
C GLY A 18 25.45 -12.39 13.68
N LEU A 19 24.30 -13.03 13.66
CA LEU A 19 23.93 -14.09 14.59
C LEU A 19 24.91 -15.26 14.49
N SER A 20 25.34 -15.79 15.63
CA SER A 20 26.32 -16.87 15.64
C SER A 20 26.15 -17.77 16.86
N GLY A 21 26.55 -19.04 16.76
CA GLY A 21 26.51 -20.00 17.85
C GLY A 21 27.24 -21.29 17.52
N MET A 22 27.32 -22.18 18.53
CA MET A 22 27.89 -23.52 18.41
C MET A 22 26.78 -24.52 18.07
N VAL A 23 27.04 -25.38 17.11
CA VAL A 23 26.12 -26.43 16.66
C VAL A 23 26.86 -27.75 16.48
N ALA A 24 26.16 -28.86 16.72
CA ALA A 24 26.72 -30.19 16.57
C ALA A 24 27.13 -30.47 15.11
N HIS A 25 28.21 -31.23 14.93
CA HIS A 25 28.65 -31.71 13.60
C HIS A 25 27.51 -32.38 12.85
N GLY A 26 27.33 -32.05 11.57
CA GLY A 26 26.29 -32.60 10.73
C GLY A 26 24.90 -31.92 10.84
N THR A 27 24.74 -30.93 11.71
CA THR A 27 23.53 -30.08 11.78
C THR A 27 23.31 -29.41 10.43
N THR A 28 22.06 -29.34 9.96
CA THR A 28 21.75 -28.55 8.73
C THR A 28 21.84 -27.05 9.02
N VAL A 29 22.17 -26.25 8.01
CA VAL A 29 22.21 -24.79 8.16
C VAL A 29 20.82 -24.25 8.54
N LEU A 30 19.73 -24.83 8.02
CA LEU A 30 18.36 -24.46 8.38
C LEU A 30 18.04 -24.75 9.86
N ASP A 31 18.45 -25.90 10.40
CA ASP A 31 18.22 -26.22 11.80
C ASP A 31 19.09 -25.33 12.72
N ALA A 32 20.31 -25.01 12.29
CA ALA A 32 21.14 -24.03 12.97
C ALA A 32 20.50 -22.65 12.98
N ALA A 33 19.94 -22.20 11.85
CA ALA A 33 19.21 -20.93 11.75
C ALA A 33 18.01 -20.89 12.72
N ARG A 34 17.21 -21.94 12.76
CA ARG A 34 16.06 -22.06 13.70
C ARG A 34 16.48 -21.98 15.16
N ARG A 35 17.56 -22.67 15.55
CA ARG A 35 18.07 -22.67 16.93
C ARG A 35 18.64 -21.31 17.35
N LEU A 36 19.25 -20.60 16.44
CA LEU A 36 19.92 -19.33 16.71
C LEU A 36 19.04 -18.10 16.41
N GLY A 37 17.81 -18.30 15.91
CA GLY A 37 16.91 -17.21 15.53
C GLY A 37 17.35 -16.45 14.27
N ALA A 38 18.15 -17.08 13.40
CA ALA A 38 18.54 -16.48 12.15
C ALA A 38 17.40 -16.61 11.13
N ASP A 39 17.11 -15.50 10.43
CA ASP A 39 16.04 -15.38 9.46
C ASP A 39 16.36 -16.16 8.17
N LEU A 40 15.89 -17.39 8.06
CA LEU A 40 16.05 -18.25 6.89
C LEU A 40 14.72 -18.92 6.54
N ASP A 41 14.15 -18.52 5.40
CA ASP A 41 12.82 -18.92 4.96
C ASP A 41 12.72 -20.40 4.55
N THR A 42 11.60 -21.03 4.89
CA THR A 42 11.26 -22.38 4.42
C THR A 42 9.76 -22.68 4.49
N VAL A 43 9.13 -22.83 3.36
CA VAL A 43 7.71 -23.24 3.24
C VAL A 43 7.57 -24.77 3.34
N CYS A 44 8.56 -25.53 2.85
CA CYS A 44 8.50 -27.01 2.83
C CYS A 44 9.04 -27.68 4.11
N GLY A 45 9.36 -26.92 5.16
CA GLY A 45 9.86 -27.50 6.42
C GLY A 45 11.24 -28.16 6.32
N GLY A 46 11.99 -27.91 5.28
CA GLY A 46 13.35 -28.48 5.13
C GLY A 46 13.45 -29.67 4.16
N ARG A 47 12.42 -29.96 3.37
CA ARG A 47 12.36 -31.12 2.46
C ARG A 47 12.98 -30.90 1.08
N GLY A 48 13.67 -29.78 0.86
CA GLY A 48 14.36 -29.49 -0.41
C GLY A 48 13.45 -29.20 -1.59
N ILE A 49 12.15 -28.95 -1.39
CA ILE A 49 11.15 -28.78 -2.45
C ILE A 49 11.01 -27.30 -2.87
N CYS A 50 11.00 -26.37 -1.89
CA CYS A 50 10.65 -24.97 -2.13
C CYS A 50 11.80 -24.10 -2.64
N GLY A 51 13.05 -24.45 -2.30
CA GLY A 51 14.22 -23.66 -2.64
C GLY A 51 14.30 -22.29 -1.94
N ARG A 52 13.46 -22.03 -0.92
CA ARG A 52 13.45 -20.77 -0.19
C ARG A 52 14.68 -20.61 0.74
N CYS A 53 15.18 -21.70 1.30
CA CYS A 53 16.29 -21.71 2.24
C CYS A 53 17.67 -21.62 1.55
N GLN A 54 17.79 -20.84 0.48
CA GLN A 54 19.08 -20.69 -0.19
C GLN A 54 20.07 -19.88 0.66
N ILE A 55 21.31 -20.33 0.70
CA ILE A 55 22.43 -19.67 1.37
C ILE A 55 23.62 -19.56 0.43
N VAL A 56 24.51 -18.62 0.71
CA VAL A 56 25.81 -18.51 0.05
C VAL A 56 26.91 -18.79 1.09
N PRO A 57 27.62 -19.94 1.01
CA PRO A 57 28.73 -20.20 1.89
C PRO A 57 29.93 -19.31 1.54
N SER A 58 30.59 -18.78 2.55
CA SER A 58 31.80 -18.00 2.42
C SER A 58 33.02 -18.84 2.78
N VAL A 59 34.12 -18.70 2.04
CA VAL A 59 35.40 -19.40 2.28
C VAL A 59 36.49 -18.37 2.56
N GLY A 60 37.39 -18.65 3.50
CA GLY A 60 38.50 -17.78 3.83
C GLY A 60 38.56 -17.37 5.31
N SER A 61 39.37 -16.37 5.62
CA SER A 61 39.57 -15.89 7.00
C SER A 61 38.66 -14.71 7.31
N PHE A 62 37.94 -14.79 8.46
CA PHE A 62 37.01 -13.78 8.95
C PHE A 62 37.47 -13.29 10.35
N PRO A 63 38.44 -12.35 10.41
CA PRO A 63 39.04 -11.90 11.67
C PRO A 63 38.02 -11.34 12.67
N LYS A 64 36.94 -10.71 12.16
CA LYS A 64 35.87 -10.16 13.00
C LYS A 64 35.22 -11.19 13.93
N TRP A 65 35.18 -12.46 13.50
CA TRP A 65 34.58 -13.56 14.26
C TRP A 65 35.59 -14.59 14.71
N ALA A 66 36.89 -14.36 14.42
CA ALA A 66 38.00 -15.28 14.69
C ALA A 66 37.74 -16.69 14.09
N ILE A 67 37.23 -16.75 12.85
CA ILE A 67 36.89 -17.98 12.11
C ILE A 67 37.71 -18.04 10.83
N THR A 68 38.25 -19.22 10.51
CA THR A 68 38.73 -19.56 9.17
C THR A 68 37.87 -20.66 8.60
N VAL A 69 37.19 -20.39 7.51
CA VAL A 69 36.25 -21.30 6.83
C VAL A 69 37.00 -22.07 5.75
N ALA A 70 37.03 -23.39 5.89
CA ALA A 70 37.57 -24.28 4.88
C ALA A 70 36.58 -24.51 3.74
N PRO A 71 37.02 -24.85 2.51
CA PRO A 71 36.12 -25.12 1.37
C PRO A 71 35.12 -26.25 1.59
N ASP A 72 35.42 -27.19 2.47
CA ASP A 72 34.65 -28.35 2.86
C ASP A 72 33.87 -28.20 4.18
N ALA A 73 33.85 -27.00 4.75
CA ALA A 73 33.17 -26.68 6.00
C ALA A 73 31.64 -26.99 5.93
N LEU A 74 31.04 -26.87 4.77
CA LEU A 74 29.77 -27.50 4.44
C LEU A 74 30.04 -28.78 3.65
N GLY A 75 29.45 -29.89 4.05
CA GLY A 75 29.60 -31.16 3.33
C GLY A 75 29.24 -31.06 1.84
N PRO A 76 29.53 -32.09 1.04
CA PRO A 76 29.21 -32.08 -0.38
C PRO A 76 27.69 -31.91 -0.60
N PRO A 77 27.27 -31.40 -1.79
CA PRO A 77 25.86 -31.33 -2.13
C PRO A 77 25.14 -32.67 -1.92
N ALA A 78 24.04 -32.66 -1.18
CA ALA A 78 23.20 -33.82 -0.97
C ALA A 78 22.37 -34.16 -2.24
N SER A 79 21.89 -35.41 -2.37
CA SER A 79 21.05 -35.83 -3.50
C SER A 79 19.86 -34.89 -3.70
N ILE A 80 19.20 -34.49 -2.62
CA ILE A 80 18.07 -33.55 -2.62
C ILE A 80 18.42 -32.18 -3.23
N GLU A 81 19.65 -31.69 -3.05
CA GLU A 81 20.12 -30.45 -3.70
C GLU A 81 20.37 -30.67 -5.20
N THR A 82 20.90 -31.85 -5.56
CA THR A 82 21.14 -32.21 -6.95
C THR A 82 19.82 -32.37 -7.70
N ASP A 83 18.85 -33.05 -7.11
CA ASP A 83 17.51 -33.22 -7.65
C ASP A 83 16.79 -31.89 -7.80
N TYR A 84 16.87 -31.01 -6.78
CA TYR A 84 16.32 -29.67 -6.88
C TYR A 84 16.96 -28.86 -8.01
N HIS A 85 18.29 -28.87 -8.10
CA HIS A 85 19.04 -28.15 -9.15
C HIS A 85 18.71 -28.65 -10.56
N GLY A 86 18.46 -29.94 -10.70
CA GLY A 86 18.04 -30.53 -11.98
C GLY A 86 16.68 -30.02 -12.47
N ASN A 87 15.78 -29.75 -11.57
CA ASN A 87 14.42 -29.28 -11.87
C ASN A 87 14.28 -27.74 -11.84
N ARG A 88 15.03 -27.09 -10.94
CA ARG A 88 15.03 -25.63 -10.72
C ARG A 88 16.46 -25.18 -10.45
N PRO A 89 17.21 -24.69 -11.43
CA PRO A 89 18.62 -24.36 -11.27
C PRO A 89 18.87 -23.32 -10.17
N LEU A 90 19.70 -23.69 -9.19
CA LEU A 90 20.24 -22.75 -8.20
C LEU A 90 21.21 -21.79 -8.88
N LEU A 91 21.23 -20.54 -8.44
CA LEU A 91 22.27 -19.58 -8.85
C LEU A 91 23.66 -20.07 -8.43
N ALA A 92 24.69 -19.71 -9.20
CA ALA A 92 26.06 -20.12 -8.94
C ALA A 92 26.49 -19.79 -7.51
N GLY A 93 27.11 -20.75 -6.83
CA GLY A 93 27.57 -20.63 -5.46
C GLY A 93 26.52 -20.77 -4.36
N ARG A 94 25.24 -20.96 -4.72
CA ARG A 94 24.18 -21.17 -3.73
C ARG A 94 24.02 -22.64 -3.35
N ARG A 95 23.62 -22.86 -2.09
CA ARG A 95 23.29 -24.17 -1.52
C ARG A 95 21.89 -24.11 -0.89
N LEU A 96 21.24 -25.23 -0.70
CA LEU A 96 20.00 -25.32 0.09
C LEU A 96 20.36 -25.49 1.57
N GLY A 97 20.00 -24.52 2.42
CA GLY A 97 20.29 -24.56 3.86
C GLY A 97 19.67 -25.77 4.58
N CYS A 98 18.55 -26.30 4.07
CA CYS A 98 17.92 -27.51 4.61
C CYS A 98 18.69 -28.81 4.33
N ALA A 99 19.58 -28.81 3.34
CA ALA A 99 20.37 -29.98 2.95
C ALA A 99 21.87 -29.82 3.26
N ALA A 100 22.38 -28.60 3.27
CA ALA A 100 23.78 -28.30 3.57
C ALA A 100 24.11 -28.59 5.04
N ARG A 101 25.04 -29.54 5.28
CA ARG A 101 25.43 -29.96 6.62
C ARG A 101 26.72 -29.29 7.06
N ILE A 102 26.76 -28.86 8.31
CA ILE A 102 27.89 -28.17 8.96
C ILE A 102 28.90 -29.21 9.44
N ASN A 103 30.06 -29.28 8.78
CA ASN A 103 31.15 -30.19 9.08
C ASN A 103 32.42 -29.47 9.61
N GLY A 104 32.38 -28.14 9.64
CA GLY A 104 33.46 -27.28 10.14
C GLY A 104 32.91 -25.91 10.52
N ASP A 105 33.76 -25.04 11.04
CA ASP A 105 33.37 -23.65 11.27
C ASP A 105 32.99 -22.98 9.96
N VAL A 106 31.84 -22.25 9.93
CA VAL A 106 31.25 -21.73 8.69
C VAL A 106 30.69 -20.32 8.87
N VAL A 107 30.85 -19.51 7.83
CA VAL A 107 30.13 -18.24 7.64
C VAL A 107 29.23 -18.39 6.45
N VAL A 108 27.95 -18.15 6.62
CA VAL A 108 26.95 -18.23 5.56
C VAL A 108 26.21 -16.91 5.41
N ASP A 109 26.09 -16.45 4.18
CA ASP A 109 25.25 -15.31 3.84
C ASP A 109 23.84 -15.81 3.53
N VAL A 110 22.83 -15.15 4.12
CA VAL A 110 21.42 -15.38 3.84
C VAL A 110 20.95 -14.29 2.86
N PRO A 111 20.80 -14.63 1.58
CA PRO A 111 20.36 -13.67 0.58
C PRO A 111 18.99 -13.06 0.94
N PRO A 112 18.69 -11.81 0.56
CA PRO A 112 17.39 -11.19 0.81
C PRO A 112 16.22 -12.03 0.30
N THR A 113 16.40 -12.79 -0.78
CA THR A 113 15.39 -13.71 -1.34
C THR A 113 15.12 -14.94 -0.48
N SER A 114 15.92 -15.18 0.54
CA SER A 114 15.83 -16.34 1.44
C SER A 114 15.52 -15.95 2.88
N GLN A 115 15.11 -14.71 3.12
CA GLN A 115 14.68 -14.21 4.43
C GLN A 115 13.16 -14.17 4.48
N VAL A 116 12.56 -14.48 5.62
CA VAL A 116 11.12 -14.34 5.89
C VAL A 116 10.81 -12.84 6.07
N HIS A 117 11.60 -12.15 6.90
CA HIS A 117 11.50 -10.72 7.17
C HIS A 117 12.47 -9.93 6.27
N ARG A 118 12.03 -9.63 5.06
CA ARG A 118 12.90 -8.93 4.10
C ARG A 118 12.42 -7.51 3.83
N GLN A 119 13.37 -6.61 3.65
CA GLN A 119 13.08 -5.26 3.19
C GLN A 119 12.74 -5.28 1.70
N VAL A 120 11.59 -4.70 1.36
CA VAL A 120 11.15 -4.53 -0.03
C VAL A 120 11.26 -3.07 -0.41
N VAL A 121 12.06 -2.80 -1.46
CA VAL A 121 12.16 -1.46 -2.07
C VAL A 121 11.31 -1.47 -3.34
N ARG A 122 10.37 -0.52 -3.47
CA ARG A 122 9.44 -0.49 -4.59
C ARG A 122 9.59 0.77 -5.42
N LYS A 123 9.48 0.59 -6.75
CA LYS A 123 9.61 1.66 -7.74
C LYS A 123 8.29 2.25 -8.20
N ASP A 124 7.17 1.51 -8.09
CA ASP A 124 5.88 1.90 -8.69
C ASP A 124 4.87 2.53 -7.71
N LEU A 125 5.11 2.37 -6.42
CA LEU A 125 4.50 3.14 -5.34
C LEU A 125 5.69 3.70 -4.56
N ASP A 126 5.71 4.93 -4.16
CA ASP A 126 6.76 5.49 -3.29
C ASP A 126 6.71 4.84 -1.89
N LEU A 127 6.85 3.52 -1.86
CA LEU A 127 6.83 2.76 -0.63
C LEU A 127 8.18 2.90 0.06
N PRO A 128 8.21 3.31 1.33
CA PRO A 128 9.42 3.21 2.14
C PRO A 128 9.84 1.74 2.26
N PRO A 129 11.12 1.46 2.56
CA PRO A 129 11.55 0.10 2.85
C PRO A 129 10.70 -0.48 3.98
N ILE A 130 10.00 -1.58 3.71
CA ILE A 130 9.17 -2.28 4.70
C ILE A 130 9.80 -3.63 5.04
N THR A 131 9.71 -4.04 6.29
CA THR A 131 9.98 -5.42 6.71
C THR A 131 8.72 -6.23 6.43
N VAL A 132 8.86 -7.32 5.67
CA VAL A 132 7.73 -8.20 5.36
C VAL A 132 7.50 -9.11 6.55
N ASP A 133 6.34 -8.97 7.17
CA ASP A 133 5.87 -9.78 8.29
C ASP A 133 4.39 -10.13 8.03
N PRO A 134 4.14 -11.13 7.16
CA PRO A 134 2.78 -11.45 6.74
C PRO A 134 1.99 -12.08 7.89
N SER A 135 0.70 -11.76 7.98
CA SER A 135 -0.24 -12.31 8.96
C SER A 135 -0.46 -13.83 8.80
N PHE A 136 0.06 -14.44 7.74
CA PHE A 136 -0.06 -15.87 7.45
C PHE A 136 1.29 -16.51 7.14
N THR A 137 1.47 -17.75 7.60
CA THR A 137 2.63 -18.58 7.23
C THR A 137 2.15 -19.75 6.37
N LEU A 138 2.76 -19.94 5.20
CA LEU A 138 2.53 -21.11 4.37
C LEU A 138 3.39 -22.28 4.86
N LEU A 139 2.77 -23.44 5.11
CA LEU A 139 3.42 -24.65 5.58
C LEU A 139 3.00 -25.84 4.70
N TYR A 140 3.96 -26.45 4.04
CA TYR A 140 3.72 -27.67 3.28
C TYR A 140 3.87 -28.88 4.19
N VAL A 141 2.91 -29.80 4.13
CA VAL A 141 2.90 -31.06 4.88
C VAL A 141 2.71 -32.26 3.95
N ASP A 142 3.36 -33.38 4.27
CA ASP A 142 3.16 -34.66 3.62
C ASP A 142 2.79 -35.76 4.62
N GLY A 143 2.54 -36.97 4.12
CA GLY A 143 2.12 -38.08 4.97
C GLY A 143 0.72 -37.95 5.59
N VAL A 144 -0.10 -37.02 5.02
CA VAL A 144 -1.43 -36.63 5.56
C VAL A 144 -2.59 -37.39 4.90
N LYS A 145 -2.34 -38.36 4.03
CA LYS A 145 -3.41 -39.15 3.39
C LYS A 145 -4.16 -39.98 4.40
N PRO A 146 -5.48 -39.83 4.52
CA PRO A 146 -6.27 -40.70 5.39
C PRO A 146 -6.28 -42.15 4.88
N PRO A 147 -6.50 -43.16 5.76
CA PRO A 147 -6.62 -44.54 5.34
C PRO A 147 -7.70 -44.71 4.26
N GLU A 148 -7.39 -45.50 3.23
CA GLU A 148 -8.37 -45.80 2.18
C GLU A 148 -9.49 -46.68 2.73
N PHE A 149 -10.71 -46.47 2.25
CA PHE A 149 -11.87 -47.24 2.63
C PHE A 149 -11.62 -48.76 2.39
N GLY A 150 -11.73 -49.57 3.44
CA GLY A 150 -11.47 -51.01 3.37
C GLY A 150 -9.98 -51.39 3.51
N SER A 151 -9.06 -50.47 3.77
CA SER A 151 -7.66 -50.80 4.08
C SER A 151 -7.54 -51.39 5.46
N THR A 152 -6.70 -52.44 5.62
CA THR A 152 -6.34 -53.04 6.92
C THR A 152 -5.11 -52.36 7.55
N ALA A 153 -4.77 -51.15 7.10
CA ALA A 153 -3.61 -50.41 7.56
C ALA A 153 -3.74 -50.05 9.05
N THR A 154 -2.72 -50.38 9.81
CA THR A 154 -2.59 -50.24 11.27
C THR A 154 -2.30 -48.80 11.75
N ARG A 155 -2.77 -47.77 11.07
CA ARG A 155 -2.88 -46.43 11.71
C ARG A 155 -4.05 -46.47 12.67
N SER A 156 -3.89 -45.88 13.83
CA SER A 156 -4.89 -45.86 14.90
C SER A 156 -6.26 -45.50 14.30
N SER A 157 -7.21 -46.44 14.43
CA SER A 157 -8.58 -46.27 13.96
C SER A 157 -9.24 -45.14 14.77
N GLY A 158 -9.16 -43.90 14.25
CA GLY A 158 -9.79 -42.77 14.92
C GLY A 158 -9.21 -41.37 14.58
N GLU A 159 -8.05 -41.24 13.94
CA GLU A 159 -7.53 -39.94 13.60
C GLU A 159 -8.37 -39.25 12.51
N SER A 160 -8.83 -38.05 12.79
CA SER A 160 -9.52 -37.21 11.80
C SER A 160 -8.55 -36.60 10.80
N ALA A 161 -9.07 -36.13 9.65
CA ALA A 161 -8.26 -35.42 8.67
C ALA A 161 -7.59 -34.16 9.26
N ALA A 162 -8.26 -33.49 10.21
CA ALA A 162 -7.73 -32.34 10.92
C ALA A 162 -6.53 -32.71 11.81
N GLU A 163 -6.65 -33.79 12.58
CA GLU A 163 -5.57 -34.31 13.44
C GLU A 163 -4.34 -34.71 12.58
N LEU A 164 -4.55 -35.39 11.46
CA LEU A 164 -3.46 -35.75 10.56
C LEU A 164 -2.68 -34.52 10.06
N VAL A 165 -3.37 -33.48 9.66
CA VAL A 165 -2.73 -32.23 9.21
C VAL A 165 -2.10 -31.49 10.38
N ALA A 166 -2.77 -31.41 11.54
CA ALA A 166 -2.25 -30.72 12.71
C ALA A 166 -0.95 -31.37 13.22
N SER A 167 -0.96 -32.71 13.37
CA SER A 167 0.23 -33.49 13.80
C SER A 167 1.37 -33.33 12.77
N ALA A 168 1.06 -33.37 11.46
CA ALA A 168 2.06 -33.16 10.43
C ALA A 168 2.67 -31.75 10.50
N VAL A 169 1.87 -30.71 10.77
CA VAL A 169 2.37 -29.34 11.01
C VAL A 169 3.30 -29.32 12.22
N ALA A 170 2.89 -29.95 13.33
CA ALA A 170 3.69 -29.96 14.54
C ALA A 170 5.01 -30.71 14.35
N GLU A 171 4.97 -31.91 13.78
CA GLU A 171 6.14 -32.76 13.58
C GLU A 171 7.12 -32.21 12.55
N GLN A 172 6.60 -31.71 11.41
CA GLN A 172 7.43 -31.32 10.28
C GLN A 172 7.94 -29.87 10.35
N HIS A 173 7.27 -29.01 11.12
CA HIS A 173 7.64 -27.61 11.26
C HIS A 173 8.01 -27.18 12.68
N GLY A 174 7.89 -28.09 13.67
CA GLY A 174 8.23 -27.79 15.07
C GLY A 174 7.34 -26.72 15.70
N ARG A 175 6.09 -26.64 15.27
CA ARG A 175 5.08 -25.69 15.77
C ARG A 175 4.04 -26.42 16.64
N PRO A 176 3.29 -25.70 17.48
CA PRO A 176 2.11 -26.30 18.15
C PRO A 176 1.11 -26.78 17.09
N GLU A 177 0.34 -27.81 17.42
CA GLU A 177 -0.77 -28.26 16.60
C GLU A 177 -1.76 -27.12 16.37
N PRO A 178 -2.06 -26.75 15.11
CA PRO A 178 -2.97 -25.66 14.81
C PRO A 178 -4.44 -26.06 14.98
N ALA A 179 -5.28 -25.10 15.33
CA ALA A 179 -6.73 -25.20 15.17
C ALA A 179 -7.12 -24.98 13.68
N PHE A 180 -8.38 -25.21 13.35
CA PHE A 180 -8.88 -25.07 11.97
C PHE A 180 -10.06 -24.10 11.92
N ALA A 181 -10.06 -23.20 10.97
CA ALA A 181 -11.24 -22.42 10.62
C ALA A 181 -12.33 -23.33 10.05
N VAL A 182 -13.59 -23.01 10.33
CA VAL A 182 -14.73 -23.89 9.98
C VAL A 182 -14.83 -24.14 8.46
N ASP A 183 -14.55 -23.14 7.66
CA ASP A 183 -14.57 -23.21 6.19
C ASP A 183 -13.46 -24.11 5.63
N VAL A 184 -12.32 -24.23 6.31
CA VAL A 184 -11.23 -25.13 5.95
C VAL A 184 -11.61 -26.61 6.18
N LEU A 185 -12.36 -26.91 7.25
CA LEU A 185 -12.77 -28.28 7.57
C LEU A 185 -13.49 -28.96 6.41
N SER A 186 -14.31 -28.23 5.68
CA SER A 186 -15.04 -28.75 4.51
C SER A 186 -14.12 -29.13 3.33
N LYS A 187 -12.91 -28.56 3.26
CA LYS A 187 -11.94 -28.70 2.16
C LYS A 187 -10.87 -29.78 2.47
N LEU A 188 -10.70 -30.17 3.74
CA LEU A 188 -9.62 -31.03 4.20
C LEU A 188 -9.48 -32.33 3.39
N HIS A 189 -10.56 -33.13 3.32
CA HIS A 189 -10.51 -34.41 2.61
C HIS A 189 -10.11 -34.29 1.14
N GLY A 190 -10.55 -33.20 0.48
CA GLY A 190 -10.17 -32.92 -0.90
C GLY A 190 -8.69 -32.57 -1.04
N ALA A 191 -8.22 -31.72 -0.12
CA ALA A 191 -6.85 -31.18 -0.16
C ALA A 191 -5.79 -32.27 0.13
N ILE A 192 -6.03 -33.16 1.11
CA ILE A 192 -5.05 -34.19 1.52
C ILE A 192 -5.12 -35.50 0.70
N LYS A 193 -6.00 -35.58 -0.29
CA LYS A 193 -6.20 -36.78 -1.10
C LYS A 193 -4.92 -37.27 -1.78
N GLY A 194 -4.03 -36.35 -2.14
CA GLY A 194 -2.72 -36.62 -2.75
C GLY A 194 -1.62 -37.03 -1.75
N ASN A 195 -1.92 -37.17 -0.46
CA ASN A 195 -0.96 -37.41 0.63
C ASN A 195 -0.08 -36.21 0.98
N GLU A 196 -0.32 -35.06 0.40
CA GLU A 196 0.43 -33.83 0.58
C GLU A 196 -0.53 -32.63 0.48
N ALA A 197 -0.25 -31.58 1.24
CA ALA A 197 -1.02 -30.34 1.21
C ALA A 197 -0.14 -29.16 1.62
N THR A 198 -0.56 -27.96 1.27
CA THR A 198 -0.03 -26.71 1.87
C THR A 198 -1.15 -26.05 2.66
N VAL A 199 -0.84 -25.66 3.88
CA VAL A 199 -1.75 -24.91 4.75
C VAL A 199 -1.24 -23.48 4.94
N ALA A 200 -2.17 -22.52 5.07
CA ALA A 200 -1.89 -21.19 5.58
C ALA A 200 -2.31 -21.14 7.05
N VAL A 201 -1.39 -20.79 7.93
CA VAL A 201 -1.62 -20.68 9.38
C VAL A 201 -1.47 -19.23 9.79
N ASP A 202 -2.47 -18.69 10.49
CA ASP A 202 -2.45 -17.31 10.99
C ASP A 202 -1.65 -17.17 12.30
N GLU A 203 -1.48 -15.92 12.76
CA GLU A 203 -0.78 -15.61 14.02
C GLU A 203 -1.39 -16.27 15.27
N SER A 204 -2.69 -16.56 15.23
CA SER A 204 -3.40 -17.26 16.30
C SER A 204 -3.22 -18.79 16.26
N ASN A 205 -2.35 -19.28 15.38
CA ASN A 205 -2.13 -20.69 15.12
C ASN A 205 -3.40 -21.42 14.62
N VAL A 206 -4.15 -20.78 13.72
CA VAL A 206 -5.34 -21.34 13.09
C VAL A 206 -5.05 -21.56 11.60
N VAL A 207 -5.35 -22.74 11.07
CA VAL A 207 -5.33 -23.00 9.62
C VAL A 207 -6.52 -22.29 8.99
N VAL A 208 -6.23 -21.32 8.13
CA VAL A 208 -7.21 -20.47 7.46
C VAL A 208 -7.41 -20.83 5.98
N ALA A 209 -6.46 -21.57 5.41
CA ALA A 209 -6.58 -22.11 4.06
C ALA A 209 -5.81 -23.42 3.93
N ILE A 210 -6.23 -24.26 2.99
CA ILE A 210 -5.54 -25.50 2.63
C ILE A 210 -5.67 -25.77 1.13
N TRP A 211 -4.56 -26.17 0.52
CA TRP A 211 -4.49 -26.55 -0.90
C TRP A 211 -3.84 -27.91 -1.07
N PRO A 212 -4.25 -28.68 -2.09
CA PRO A 212 -3.57 -29.92 -2.43
C PRO A 212 -2.16 -29.64 -2.95
N GLY A 213 -1.21 -30.49 -2.57
CA GLY A 213 0.18 -30.38 -3.02
C GLY A 213 0.92 -29.16 -2.51
N TYR A 214 1.95 -28.78 -3.23
CA TYR A 214 2.86 -27.68 -2.86
C TYR A 214 2.38 -26.33 -3.41
N VAL A 215 2.28 -25.35 -2.49
CA VAL A 215 1.94 -23.96 -2.75
C VAL A 215 2.96 -23.06 -2.09
N ASP A 216 3.56 -22.15 -2.85
CA ASP A 216 4.66 -21.29 -2.39
C ASP A 216 4.33 -19.80 -2.32
N THR A 217 3.12 -19.40 -2.72
CA THR A 217 2.70 -18.00 -2.76
C THR A 217 1.26 -17.83 -2.27
N ALA A 218 1.02 -16.75 -1.56
CA ALA A 218 -0.30 -16.26 -1.19
C ALA A 218 -0.33 -14.74 -1.39
N PHE A 219 -1.51 -14.19 -1.60
CA PHE A 219 -1.69 -12.79 -1.99
C PHE A 219 -2.55 -12.05 -1.00
N GLY A 220 -2.23 -10.76 -0.83
CA GLY A 220 -3.06 -9.77 -0.19
C GLY A 220 -3.54 -8.73 -1.20
N VAL A 221 -4.69 -8.12 -0.94
CA VAL A 221 -5.19 -6.98 -1.71
C VAL A 221 -5.40 -5.81 -0.76
N ALA A 222 -4.69 -4.71 -1.01
CA ALA A 222 -4.88 -3.45 -0.29
C ALA A 222 -5.78 -2.53 -1.11
N VAL A 223 -6.79 -1.92 -0.48
CA VAL A 223 -7.73 -1.04 -1.17
C VAL A 223 -7.96 0.24 -0.37
N ASP A 224 -7.77 1.36 -1.04
CA ASP A 224 -8.19 2.69 -0.61
C ASP A 224 -9.56 3.01 -1.23
N ILE A 225 -10.59 3.11 -0.37
CA ILE A 225 -11.98 3.37 -0.77
C ILE A 225 -12.25 4.87 -0.68
N GLY A 226 -11.77 5.60 -1.68
CA GLY A 226 -12.07 7.02 -1.80
C GLY A 226 -13.54 7.31 -2.16
N SER A 227 -14.00 8.51 -1.87
CA SER A 227 -15.36 8.94 -2.22
C SER A 227 -15.60 8.95 -3.73
N THR A 228 -14.59 9.27 -4.52
CA THR A 228 -14.67 9.39 -5.98
C THR A 228 -14.01 8.22 -6.69
N THR A 229 -12.89 7.75 -6.19
CA THR A 229 -12.07 6.69 -6.81
C THR A 229 -11.73 5.62 -5.79
N ILE A 230 -11.82 4.36 -6.20
CA ILE A 230 -11.35 3.21 -5.43
C ILE A 230 -10.04 2.76 -6.08
N ALA A 231 -8.96 2.70 -5.30
CA ALA A 231 -7.65 2.24 -5.76
C ALA A 231 -7.30 0.93 -5.06
N GLY A 232 -6.81 -0.06 -5.81
CA GLY A 232 -6.45 -1.37 -5.27
C GLY A 232 -5.08 -1.84 -5.75
N HIS A 233 -4.41 -2.60 -4.89
CA HIS A 233 -3.07 -3.16 -5.12
C HIS A 233 -3.06 -4.63 -4.68
N ILE A 234 -2.62 -5.53 -5.55
CA ILE A 234 -2.40 -6.93 -5.19
C ILE A 234 -0.93 -7.16 -4.87
N CYS A 235 -0.67 -7.77 -3.72
CA CYS A 235 0.66 -7.99 -3.17
C CYS A 235 0.92 -9.48 -2.96
N ASP A 236 2.14 -9.92 -3.21
CA ASP A 236 2.62 -11.24 -2.77
C ASP A 236 2.98 -11.13 -1.29
N LEU A 237 2.23 -11.81 -0.42
CA LEU A 237 2.44 -11.80 1.03
C LEU A 237 3.76 -12.43 1.47
N THR A 238 4.39 -13.25 0.62
CA THR A 238 5.67 -13.89 0.93
C THR A 238 6.87 -12.99 0.59
N SER A 239 6.70 -12.05 -0.31
CA SER A 239 7.76 -11.12 -0.76
C SER A 239 7.48 -9.66 -0.41
N GLY A 240 6.24 -9.32 -0.07
CA GLY A 240 5.76 -7.94 0.02
C GLY A 240 5.70 -7.25 -1.34
N GLU A 241 5.85 -7.98 -2.46
CA GLU A 241 5.83 -7.41 -3.81
C GLU A 241 4.43 -7.00 -4.26
N VAL A 242 4.21 -5.70 -4.64
CA VAL A 242 3.00 -5.26 -5.33
C VAL A 242 3.07 -5.72 -6.78
N LEU A 243 2.27 -6.67 -7.14
CA LEU A 243 2.31 -7.31 -8.46
C LEU A 243 1.53 -6.52 -9.51
N ALA A 244 0.45 -5.88 -9.10
CA ALA A 244 -0.36 -5.03 -9.95
C ALA A 244 -1.17 -4.02 -9.14
N SER A 245 -1.53 -2.91 -9.80
CA SER A 245 -2.42 -1.87 -9.29
C SER A 245 -3.54 -1.63 -10.28
N ALA A 246 -4.72 -1.31 -9.78
CA ALA A 246 -5.88 -0.91 -10.57
C ALA A 246 -6.70 0.15 -9.83
N GLY A 247 -7.42 0.95 -10.58
CA GLY A 247 -8.33 1.96 -10.03
C GLY A 247 -9.64 1.99 -10.80
N ARG A 248 -10.71 2.33 -10.11
CA ARG A 248 -12.03 2.53 -10.73
C ARG A 248 -12.79 3.66 -10.05
N MET A 249 -13.73 4.22 -10.76
CA MET A 249 -14.65 5.18 -10.17
C MET A 249 -15.53 4.50 -9.12
N ASN A 250 -15.73 5.17 -7.99
CA ASN A 250 -16.67 4.72 -6.98
C ASN A 250 -18.11 4.83 -7.51
N PRO A 251 -18.85 3.71 -7.69
CA PRO A 251 -20.18 3.72 -8.28
C PRO A 251 -21.22 4.47 -7.42
N GLN A 252 -20.89 4.78 -6.17
CA GLN A 252 -21.76 5.52 -5.27
C GLN A 252 -21.89 7.01 -5.64
N ILE A 253 -21.09 7.52 -6.58
CA ILE A 253 -21.23 8.89 -7.13
C ILE A 253 -22.64 9.12 -7.67
N ARG A 254 -23.30 8.11 -8.23
CA ARG A 254 -24.68 8.19 -8.72
C ARG A 254 -25.71 8.51 -7.63
N PHE A 255 -25.39 8.27 -6.35
CA PHE A 255 -26.23 8.56 -5.20
C PHE A 255 -25.87 9.86 -4.50
N GLY A 256 -24.67 10.36 -4.74
CA GLY A 256 -24.13 11.60 -4.18
C GLY A 256 -22.66 11.77 -4.53
N GLU A 257 -22.27 12.93 -5.04
CA GLU A 257 -20.89 13.20 -5.43
C GLU A 257 -19.97 13.30 -4.20
N ASP A 258 -20.47 13.89 -3.12
CA ASP A 258 -19.75 14.02 -1.85
C ASP A 258 -20.35 13.11 -0.75
N LEU A 259 -19.63 13.03 0.36
CA LEU A 259 -19.99 12.16 1.49
C LEU A 259 -21.33 12.56 2.14
N MET A 260 -21.58 13.85 2.31
CA MET A 260 -22.81 14.34 2.94
C MET A 260 -24.02 14.14 2.06
N SER A 261 -23.88 14.22 0.75
CA SER A 261 -24.93 13.89 -0.22
C SER A 261 -25.33 12.42 -0.11
N ARG A 262 -24.39 11.51 0.14
CA ARG A 262 -24.67 10.06 0.37
C ARG A 262 -25.39 9.83 1.68
N VAL A 263 -24.98 10.48 2.76
CA VAL A 263 -25.73 10.43 4.03
C VAL A 263 -27.15 10.96 3.84
N SER A 264 -27.30 12.08 3.15
CA SER A 264 -28.62 12.65 2.83
C SER A 264 -29.45 11.69 1.98
N PHE A 265 -28.84 10.98 1.03
CA PHE A 265 -29.53 9.95 0.24
C PHE A 265 -30.09 8.83 1.14
N VAL A 266 -29.29 8.33 2.09
CA VAL A 266 -29.75 7.31 3.06
C VAL A 266 -30.90 7.83 3.90
N MET A 267 -30.80 9.06 4.41
CA MET A 267 -31.86 9.68 5.23
C MET A 267 -33.19 9.84 4.49
N MET A 268 -33.14 10.12 3.19
CA MET A 268 -34.34 10.38 2.37
C MET A 268 -34.93 9.14 1.68
N ASN A 269 -34.14 8.04 1.58
CA ASN A 269 -34.52 6.85 0.84
C ASN A 269 -34.44 5.61 1.74
N PRO A 270 -35.56 5.07 2.23
CA PRO A 270 -35.56 3.82 2.98
C PRO A 270 -34.88 2.67 2.22
N GLY A 271 -33.84 2.08 2.79
CA GLY A 271 -33.01 1.05 2.13
C GLY A 271 -31.84 1.61 1.34
N GLY A 272 -31.64 2.93 1.29
CA GLY A 272 -30.51 3.58 0.60
C GLY A 272 -29.15 3.20 1.17
N ASP A 273 -29.07 2.84 2.45
CA ASP A 273 -27.88 2.27 3.08
C ASP A 273 -27.45 0.95 2.42
N ARG A 274 -28.42 0.06 2.13
CA ARG A 274 -28.16 -1.21 1.44
C ARG A 274 -27.72 -1.00 -0.01
N GLU A 275 -28.38 -0.10 -0.73
CA GLU A 275 -28.01 0.21 -2.10
C GLU A 275 -26.58 0.73 -2.20
N LEU A 276 -26.15 1.59 -1.27
CA LEU A 276 -24.77 2.06 -1.20
C LEU A 276 -23.78 0.93 -0.85
N THR A 277 -24.14 0.07 0.10
CA THR A 277 -23.35 -1.09 0.51
C THR A 277 -23.16 -2.07 -0.64
N GLU A 278 -24.24 -2.48 -1.30
CA GLU A 278 -24.18 -3.40 -2.45
C GLU A 278 -23.32 -2.82 -3.59
N ALA A 279 -23.48 -1.52 -3.87
CA ALA A 279 -22.74 -0.86 -4.94
C ALA A 279 -21.22 -0.87 -4.69
N VAL A 280 -20.76 -0.56 -3.45
CA VAL A 280 -19.32 -0.54 -3.15
C VAL A 280 -18.74 -1.95 -3.06
N ARG A 281 -19.46 -2.91 -2.45
CA ARG A 281 -18.99 -4.30 -2.34
C ARG A 281 -18.84 -4.95 -3.72
N LEU A 282 -19.81 -4.75 -4.62
CA LEU A 282 -19.71 -5.22 -6.01
C LEU A 282 -18.49 -4.61 -6.71
N ALA A 283 -18.26 -3.31 -6.54
CA ALA A 283 -17.10 -2.65 -7.13
C ALA A 283 -15.76 -3.18 -6.57
N LEU A 284 -15.72 -3.52 -5.28
CA LEU A 284 -14.55 -4.14 -4.65
C LEU A 284 -14.30 -5.54 -5.21
N ASP A 285 -15.34 -6.38 -5.31
CA ASP A 285 -15.20 -7.74 -5.85
C ASP A 285 -14.73 -7.75 -7.31
N GLU A 286 -15.29 -6.85 -8.14
CA GLU A 286 -14.83 -6.67 -9.52
C GLU A 286 -13.39 -6.15 -9.61
N LEU A 287 -12.98 -5.20 -8.74
CA LEU A 287 -11.61 -4.70 -8.69
C LEU A 287 -10.62 -5.80 -8.30
N ILE A 288 -10.96 -6.59 -7.29
CA ILE A 288 -10.15 -7.74 -6.86
C ILE A 288 -10.04 -8.76 -8.00
N GLY A 289 -11.16 -9.08 -8.68
CA GLY A 289 -11.14 -9.97 -9.84
C GLY A 289 -10.26 -9.46 -10.98
N GLU A 290 -10.26 -8.16 -11.24
CA GLU A 290 -9.38 -7.53 -12.23
C GLU A 290 -7.89 -7.68 -11.84
N LEU A 291 -7.54 -7.41 -10.57
CA LEU A 291 -6.17 -7.53 -10.05
C LEU A 291 -5.65 -8.97 -10.12
N VAL A 292 -6.48 -9.93 -9.70
CA VAL A 292 -6.19 -11.37 -9.78
C VAL A 292 -5.94 -11.81 -11.22
N ASN A 293 -6.79 -11.35 -12.16
CA ASN A 293 -6.64 -11.67 -13.58
C ASN A 293 -5.38 -11.05 -14.19
N ARG A 294 -5.06 -9.79 -13.87
CA ARG A 294 -3.84 -9.11 -14.36
C ARG A 294 -2.57 -9.84 -13.95
N THR A 295 -2.56 -10.44 -12.76
CA THR A 295 -1.43 -11.18 -12.22
C THR A 295 -1.45 -12.67 -12.58
N ARG A 296 -2.50 -13.14 -13.28
CA ARG A 296 -2.71 -14.56 -13.64
C ARG A 296 -2.76 -15.47 -12.42
N GLN A 297 -3.29 -14.96 -11.32
CA GLN A 297 -3.49 -15.69 -10.08
C GLN A 297 -4.93 -16.22 -9.98
N THR A 298 -5.24 -16.86 -8.86
CA THR A 298 -6.58 -17.39 -8.57
C THR A 298 -7.11 -16.80 -7.26
N ARG A 299 -8.43 -16.62 -7.18
CA ARG A 299 -9.09 -15.99 -6.03
C ARG A 299 -8.89 -16.76 -4.72
N ASP A 300 -8.72 -18.08 -4.79
CA ASP A 300 -8.46 -18.93 -3.62
C ASP A 300 -7.08 -18.72 -2.98
N ARG A 301 -6.17 -18.00 -3.67
CA ARG A 301 -4.84 -17.62 -3.18
C ARG A 301 -4.81 -16.25 -2.52
N VAL A 302 -5.88 -15.47 -2.61
CA VAL A 302 -6.02 -14.21 -1.88
C VAL A 302 -6.50 -14.51 -0.47
N LEU A 303 -5.62 -14.29 0.51
CA LEU A 303 -5.88 -14.60 1.91
C LEU A 303 -6.31 -13.38 2.71
N GLU A 304 -5.90 -12.18 2.29
CA GLU A 304 -6.18 -10.96 3.02
C GLU A 304 -6.61 -9.82 2.10
N VAL A 305 -7.57 -9.05 2.56
CA VAL A 305 -7.99 -7.79 1.94
C VAL A 305 -7.95 -6.71 3.01
N VAL A 306 -7.08 -5.72 2.84
CA VAL A 306 -7.00 -4.56 3.71
C VAL A 306 -7.81 -3.43 3.09
N LEU A 307 -8.80 -2.92 3.80
CA LEU A 307 -9.65 -1.81 3.38
C LEU A 307 -9.39 -0.58 4.24
N VAL A 308 -9.05 0.54 3.61
CA VAL A 308 -8.99 1.86 4.23
C VAL A 308 -9.96 2.81 3.53
N GLY A 309 -10.38 3.85 4.21
CA GLY A 309 -11.28 4.88 3.68
C GLY A 309 -11.80 5.79 4.77
N ASN A 310 -12.47 6.87 4.38
CA ASN A 310 -13.06 7.79 5.32
C ASN A 310 -14.19 7.13 6.15
N PRO A 311 -14.63 7.73 7.28
CA PRO A 311 -15.59 7.10 8.19
C PRO A 311 -16.91 6.70 7.55
N ILE A 312 -17.41 7.45 6.57
CA ILE A 312 -18.65 7.13 5.87
C ILE A 312 -18.45 5.90 4.97
N MET A 313 -17.34 5.83 4.22
CA MET A 313 -17.02 4.66 3.40
C MET A 313 -16.76 3.42 4.26
N HIS A 314 -16.06 3.58 5.39
CA HIS A 314 -15.84 2.53 6.37
C HIS A 314 -17.18 1.92 6.86
N HIS A 315 -18.15 2.76 7.24
CA HIS A 315 -19.44 2.28 7.71
C HIS A 315 -20.27 1.63 6.60
N ILE A 316 -20.34 2.26 5.43
CA ILE A 316 -21.09 1.73 4.29
C ILE A 316 -20.54 0.36 3.85
N VAL A 317 -19.22 0.17 3.74
CA VAL A 317 -18.65 -1.12 3.31
C VAL A 317 -18.97 -2.23 4.31
N LEU A 318 -19.05 -1.89 5.61
CA LEU A 318 -19.45 -2.81 6.67
C LEU A 318 -20.98 -3.04 6.73
N GLY A 319 -21.77 -2.33 5.94
CA GLY A 319 -23.23 -2.41 5.99
C GLY A 319 -23.86 -1.69 7.19
N ILE A 320 -23.14 -0.70 7.73
CA ILE A 320 -23.57 0.12 8.87
C ILE A 320 -24.18 1.43 8.34
N ASP A 321 -25.36 1.79 8.87
CA ASP A 321 -26.02 3.07 8.55
C ASP A 321 -25.10 4.26 8.89
N PRO A 322 -24.69 5.08 7.88
CA PRO A 322 -23.80 6.22 8.10
C PRO A 322 -24.54 7.48 8.62
N THR A 323 -25.85 7.44 8.80
CA THR A 323 -26.67 8.61 9.20
C THR A 323 -26.15 9.33 10.46
N PRO A 324 -25.69 8.62 11.52
CA PRO A 324 -25.13 9.28 12.71
C PRO A 324 -23.85 10.09 12.44
N LEU A 325 -23.17 9.82 11.32
CA LEU A 325 -21.97 10.58 10.91
C LEU A 325 -22.32 11.88 10.16
N GLY A 326 -23.60 12.07 9.79
CA GLY A 326 -24.07 13.24 9.05
C GLY A 326 -24.34 14.47 9.90
N GLN A 327 -24.34 14.36 11.22
CA GLN A 327 -24.64 15.49 12.14
C GLN A 327 -23.93 15.32 13.48
N ALA A 328 -23.65 16.45 14.14
CA ALA A 328 -23.02 16.43 15.45
C ALA A 328 -23.81 15.55 16.45
N PRO A 329 -23.14 14.71 17.26
CA PRO A 329 -21.69 14.66 17.51
C PRO A 329 -20.88 13.75 16.57
N PHE A 330 -21.36 13.38 15.38
CA PHE A 330 -20.67 12.55 14.37
C PHE A 330 -20.21 11.20 14.90
N THR A 331 -21.15 10.45 15.47
CA THR A 331 -20.86 9.24 16.24
C THR A 331 -20.56 8.05 15.32
N LEU A 332 -19.37 7.47 15.48
CA LEU A 332 -19.00 6.19 14.87
C LEU A 332 -19.70 5.01 15.55
N ALA A 333 -20.11 4.00 14.80
CA ALA A 333 -20.54 2.72 15.37
C ALA A 333 -19.35 1.96 15.97
N THR A 334 -18.19 2.04 15.34
CA THR A 334 -16.90 1.55 15.84
C THR A 334 -15.76 2.42 15.34
N ASN A 335 -14.77 2.64 16.18
CA ASN A 335 -13.49 3.25 15.82
C ASN A 335 -12.34 2.23 15.79
N ARG A 336 -12.63 0.94 16.06
CA ARG A 336 -11.63 -0.14 16.02
C ARG A 336 -11.59 -0.76 14.64
N SER A 337 -10.47 -1.42 14.34
CA SER A 337 -10.40 -2.30 13.17
C SER A 337 -11.41 -3.43 13.26
N VAL A 338 -11.91 -3.87 12.13
CA VAL A 338 -12.85 -4.99 12.00
C VAL A 338 -12.21 -6.05 11.13
N VAL A 339 -12.22 -7.29 11.62
CA VAL A 339 -11.81 -8.48 10.85
C VAL A 339 -13.02 -9.36 10.62
N ALA A 340 -13.24 -9.76 9.37
CA ALA A 340 -14.36 -10.61 8.98
C ALA A 340 -13.96 -11.58 7.86
N PRO A 341 -14.64 -12.70 7.68
CA PRO A 341 -14.55 -13.49 6.45
C PRO A 341 -14.94 -12.63 5.23
N ALA A 342 -14.29 -12.83 4.11
CA ALA A 342 -14.58 -12.09 2.87
C ALA A 342 -16.04 -12.26 2.41
N SER A 343 -16.63 -13.42 2.69
CA SER A 343 -18.05 -13.73 2.41
C SER A 343 -19.03 -12.82 3.14
N ASP A 344 -18.67 -12.29 4.31
CA ASP A 344 -19.54 -11.38 5.08
C ASP A 344 -19.65 -10.00 4.41
N LEU A 345 -18.69 -9.69 3.54
CA LEU A 345 -18.69 -8.48 2.71
C LEU A 345 -19.02 -8.77 1.24
N ASP A 346 -19.66 -9.89 0.93
CA ASP A 346 -20.05 -10.30 -0.42
C ASP A 346 -18.87 -10.38 -1.41
N LEU A 347 -17.63 -10.66 -0.93
CA LEU A 347 -16.46 -10.84 -1.76
C LEU A 347 -16.24 -12.33 -2.06
N ASP A 348 -16.12 -12.69 -3.35
CA ASP A 348 -15.87 -14.06 -3.80
C ASP A 348 -14.40 -14.46 -3.60
N LEU A 349 -13.99 -14.62 -2.36
CA LEU A 349 -12.66 -15.04 -1.93
C LEU A 349 -12.77 -16.24 -0.99
N PRO A 350 -12.65 -17.47 -1.49
CA PRO A 350 -12.94 -18.68 -0.71
C PRO A 350 -12.11 -18.90 0.56
N ASN A 351 -10.94 -18.24 0.65
CA ASN A 351 -10.03 -18.32 1.80
C ASN A 351 -9.72 -16.92 2.37
N GLY A 352 -10.39 -15.88 1.84
CA GLY A 352 -10.07 -14.49 2.14
C GLY A 352 -10.64 -14.02 3.48
N ARG A 353 -9.87 -13.24 4.20
CA ARG A 353 -10.29 -12.39 5.31
C ARG A 353 -10.18 -10.93 4.93
N VAL A 354 -11.06 -10.12 5.45
CA VAL A 354 -11.06 -8.67 5.27
C VAL A 354 -10.68 -8.01 6.58
N TYR A 355 -9.65 -7.20 6.54
CA TYR A 355 -9.29 -6.26 7.60
C TYR A 355 -9.73 -4.87 7.18
N VAL A 356 -10.68 -4.29 7.88
CA VAL A 356 -11.10 -2.90 7.72
C VAL A 356 -10.38 -2.06 8.77
N GLY A 357 -9.57 -1.10 8.33
CA GLY A 357 -8.72 -0.29 9.21
C GLY A 357 -9.52 0.54 10.24
N PRO A 358 -8.90 0.95 11.35
CA PRO A 358 -9.57 1.71 12.41
C PRO A 358 -9.84 3.15 11.98
N CYS A 359 -10.96 3.73 12.42
CA CYS A 359 -11.24 5.15 12.32
C CYS A 359 -10.68 5.91 13.55
N ILE A 360 -10.17 7.12 13.34
CA ILE A 360 -9.65 7.97 14.42
C ILE A 360 -10.78 8.78 15.08
N ALA A 361 -11.65 9.38 14.26
CA ALA A 361 -12.79 10.18 14.70
C ALA A 361 -13.90 10.19 13.64
N GLY A 362 -15.04 10.81 13.93
CA GLY A 362 -16.20 10.83 13.03
C GLY A 362 -15.95 11.42 11.63
N HIS A 363 -14.90 12.21 11.47
CA HIS A 363 -14.45 12.77 10.18
C HIS A 363 -13.01 12.38 9.80
N VAL A 364 -12.32 11.56 10.60
CA VAL A 364 -10.95 11.13 10.37
C VAL A 364 -10.94 9.61 10.34
N GLY A 365 -10.78 9.05 9.15
CA GLY A 365 -11.03 7.65 8.87
C GLY A 365 -9.82 6.73 8.89
N ALA A 366 -10.03 5.53 8.36
CA ALA A 366 -9.00 4.52 8.19
C ALA A 366 -8.00 4.89 7.08
N ASP A 367 -8.39 5.71 6.11
CA ASP A 367 -7.49 6.34 5.14
C ASP A 367 -6.41 7.18 5.83
N THR A 368 -6.80 8.02 6.78
CA THR A 368 -5.87 8.80 7.60
C THR A 368 -5.00 7.90 8.47
N ALA A 369 -5.56 6.84 9.06
CA ALA A 369 -4.78 5.86 9.81
C ALA A 369 -3.73 5.17 8.91
N GLY A 370 -4.10 4.80 7.68
CA GLY A 370 -3.18 4.30 6.67
C GLY A 370 -2.10 5.31 6.31
N ALA A 371 -2.46 6.57 6.08
CA ALA A 371 -1.50 7.63 5.78
C ALA A 371 -0.52 7.88 6.95
N ILE A 372 -0.98 7.78 8.21
CA ILE A 372 -0.10 7.82 9.39
C ILE A 372 0.87 6.64 9.40
N LEU A 373 0.40 5.44 9.08
CA LEU A 373 1.23 4.25 8.99
C LEU A 373 2.32 4.41 7.92
N SER A 374 1.95 4.88 6.74
CA SER A 374 2.83 5.13 5.60
C SER A 374 3.91 6.17 5.93
N GLU A 375 3.50 7.37 6.30
CA GLU A 375 4.40 8.53 6.43
C GLU A 375 5.11 8.60 7.77
N GLY A 376 4.63 7.88 8.76
CA GLY A 376 5.34 7.64 10.01
C GLY A 376 5.47 8.81 10.98
N PRO A 377 4.50 9.74 11.12
CA PRO A 377 4.60 10.77 12.17
C PRO A 377 4.77 10.15 13.56
N HIS A 378 4.14 9.00 13.82
CA HIS A 378 4.28 8.23 15.06
C HIS A 378 5.71 7.66 15.31
N ARG A 379 6.60 7.73 14.34
CA ARG A 379 8.01 7.31 14.44
C ARG A 379 8.98 8.50 14.42
N SER A 380 8.47 9.69 14.13
CA SER A 380 9.29 10.90 14.00
C SER A 380 9.74 11.44 15.35
N GLU A 381 11.01 11.87 15.43
CA GLU A 381 11.54 12.60 16.60
C GLU A 381 11.03 14.05 16.68
N HIS A 382 10.59 14.61 15.55
CA HIS A 382 10.14 15.98 15.40
C HIS A 382 8.71 16.02 14.91
N MET A 383 8.00 17.14 15.22
CA MET A 383 6.64 17.33 14.71
C MET A 383 6.64 17.34 13.19
N GLN A 384 5.93 16.37 12.63
CA GLN A 384 5.66 16.21 11.20
C GLN A 384 4.23 16.61 10.92
N LEU A 385 4.02 17.39 9.88
CA LEU A 385 2.70 17.73 9.37
C LEU A 385 2.41 16.87 8.12
N LEU A 386 1.38 16.06 8.20
CA LEU A 386 0.85 15.31 7.05
C LEU A 386 -0.49 15.93 6.66
N VAL A 387 -0.65 16.25 5.40
CA VAL A 387 -1.87 16.84 4.83
C VAL A 387 -2.29 16.00 3.63
N ASP A 388 -3.36 15.25 3.78
CA ASP A 388 -4.01 14.55 2.67
C ASP A 388 -5.06 15.46 2.05
N VAL A 389 -4.78 15.93 0.82
CA VAL A 389 -5.58 16.97 0.17
C VAL A 389 -6.57 16.33 -0.80
N GLY A 390 -7.85 16.40 -0.45
CA GLY A 390 -8.99 15.95 -1.25
C GLY A 390 -10.16 16.94 -1.18
N THR A 391 -11.37 16.46 -1.40
CA THR A 391 -12.62 17.22 -1.16
C THR A 391 -12.74 17.67 0.30
N ASN A 392 -12.27 16.82 1.21
CA ASN A 392 -11.88 17.20 2.57
C ASN A 392 -10.36 17.07 2.64
N ALA A 393 -9.75 17.84 3.53
CA ALA A 393 -8.33 17.64 3.83
C ALA A 393 -8.21 17.03 5.21
N GLU A 394 -7.60 15.88 5.30
CA GLU A 394 -7.21 15.25 6.53
C GLU A 394 -5.81 15.76 6.94
N ILE A 395 -5.74 16.32 8.13
CA ILE A 395 -4.54 16.97 8.66
C ILE A 395 -4.08 16.20 9.87
N VAL A 396 -2.83 15.76 9.87
CA VAL A 396 -2.19 15.11 11.02
C VAL A 396 -0.94 15.88 11.38
N LEU A 397 -0.84 16.25 12.65
CA LEU A 397 0.35 16.85 13.24
C LEU A 397 0.85 15.93 14.34
N GLY A 398 2.07 15.40 14.25
CA GLY A 398 2.52 14.44 15.24
C GLY A 398 4.00 14.17 15.28
N ASP A 399 4.40 13.62 16.41
CA ASP A 399 5.68 13.00 16.67
C ASP A 399 5.47 11.63 17.34
N ARG A 400 6.51 10.95 17.76
CA ARG A 400 6.41 9.65 18.44
C ARG A 400 5.70 9.69 19.79
N HIS A 401 5.46 10.85 20.38
CA HIS A 401 4.84 11.02 21.70
C HIS A 401 3.39 11.52 21.62
N HIS A 402 3.13 12.39 20.66
CA HIS A 402 1.83 13.04 20.51
C HIS A 402 1.41 13.10 19.05
N GLN A 403 0.15 12.82 18.80
CA GLN A 403 -0.45 12.93 17.48
C GLN A 403 -1.81 13.60 17.60
N PHE A 404 -2.05 14.54 16.71
CA PHE A 404 -3.29 15.29 16.57
C PHE A 404 -3.80 15.13 15.16
N ALA A 405 -5.11 14.98 14.99
CA ALA A 405 -5.71 14.87 13.67
C ALA A 405 -6.98 15.71 13.58
N ALA A 406 -7.21 16.30 12.43
CA ALA A 406 -8.40 17.06 12.10
C ALA A 406 -8.78 16.86 10.65
N SER A 407 -10.07 17.05 10.32
CA SER A 407 -10.55 17.14 8.95
C SER A 407 -11.04 18.56 8.68
N SER A 408 -10.67 19.12 7.53
CA SER A 408 -11.07 20.45 7.09
C SER A 408 -11.87 20.38 5.80
N PRO A 409 -13.04 21.04 5.69
CA PRO A 409 -13.88 21.02 4.50
C PRO A 409 -13.34 21.98 3.42
N THR A 410 -12.36 21.55 2.66
CA THR A 410 -11.74 22.32 1.57
C THR A 410 -12.68 22.53 0.38
N GLY A 411 -13.66 21.66 0.23
CA GLY A 411 -14.53 21.63 -0.93
C GLY A 411 -13.85 21.07 -2.18
N PRO A 412 -14.59 20.92 -3.29
CA PRO A 412 -14.09 20.25 -4.49
C PRO A 412 -13.27 21.17 -5.43
N ALA A 413 -12.92 22.38 -5.00
CA ALA A 413 -12.18 23.35 -5.84
C ALA A 413 -10.80 22.83 -6.23
N PHE A 414 -10.08 22.18 -5.32
CA PHE A 414 -8.79 21.57 -5.63
C PHE A 414 -8.88 20.38 -6.58
N GLU A 415 -10.06 19.75 -6.69
CA GLU A 415 -10.32 18.69 -7.68
C GLU A 415 -10.83 19.22 -9.03
N GLY A 416 -10.98 20.54 -9.15
CA GLY A 416 -11.43 21.21 -10.36
C GLY A 416 -12.95 21.35 -10.53
N ALA A 417 -13.78 20.81 -9.65
CA ALA A 417 -15.22 20.80 -9.85
C ALA A 417 -15.91 22.17 -9.76
N GLN A 418 -15.26 23.16 -9.12
CA GLN A 418 -15.75 24.54 -9.03
C GLN A 418 -14.97 25.53 -9.90
N ILE A 419 -14.09 25.03 -10.73
CA ILE A 419 -13.23 25.82 -11.62
C ILE A 419 -13.80 25.80 -13.03
N SER A 420 -13.86 26.94 -13.69
CA SER A 420 -14.54 27.12 -15.00
C SER A 420 -14.04 26.16 -16.07
N ALA A 421 -12.72 25.92 -16.15
CA ALA A 421 -12.09 24.96 -17.05
C ALA A 421 -11.57 23.71 -16.31
N GLY A 422 -12.04 23.49 -15.07
CA GLY A 422 -11.58 22.40 -14.23
C GLY A 422 -12.07 21.03 -14.72
N GLN A 423 -11.20 20.03 -14.64
CA GLN A 423 -11.55 18.64 -14.95
C GLN A 423 -10.73 17.66 -14.11
N ARG A 424 -11.11 16.39 -14.14
CA ARG A 424 -10.34 15.31 -13.53
C ARG A 424 -9.01 15.08 -14.25
N ALA A 425 -8.04 14.49 -13.56
CA ALA A 425 -6.73 14.12 -14.10
C ALA A 425 -6.88 12.98 -15.14
N THR A 426 -7.17 13.35 -16.39
CA THR A 426 -7.32 12.44 -17.53
C THR A 426 -6.47 12.93 -18.69
N ALA A 427 -6.23 12.10 -19.70
CA ALA A 427 -5.50 12.50 -20.90
C ALA A 427 -6.10 13.78 -21.50
N GLY A 428 -5.26 14.76 -21.82
CA GLY A 428 -5.67 16.08 -22.30
C GLY A 428 -5.83 17.15 -21.21
N ALA A 429 -5.83 16.79 -19.91
CA ALA A 429 -5.84 17.77 -18.82
C ALA A 429 -4.48 18.43 -18.63
N ILE A 430 -4.46 19.74 -18.41
CA ILE A 430 -3.26 20.48 -17.97
C ILE A 430 -2.97 20.08 -16.53
N GLU A 431 -1.80 19.47 -16.28
CA GLU A 431 -1.35 19.01 -14.95
C GLU A 431 -0.27 19.91 -14.33
N GLY A 432 0.39 20.73 -15.15
CA GLY A 432 1.43 21.63 -14.69
C GLY A 432 1.49 22.89 -15.56
N VAL A 433 1.80 24.01 -14.93
CA VAL A 433 1.89 25.33 -15.56
C VAL A 433 3.16 26.03 -15.10
N ARG A 434 3.82 26.75 -16.02
CA ARG A 434 4.88 27.74 -15.74
C ARG A 434 4.60 28.98 -16.56
N ILE A 435 4.74 30.15 -15.98
CA ILE A 435 4.48 31.42 -16.65
C ILE A 435 5.80 32.20 -16.72
N ASP A 436 6.21 32.56 -17.93
CA ASP A 436 7.38 33.42 -18.14
C ASP A 436 7.10 34.84 -17.58
N PRO A 437 7.88 35.35 -16.63
CA PRO A 437 7.58 36.62 -15.97
C PRO A 437 7.79 37.86 -16.88
N GLU A 438 8.54 37.73 -17.98
CA GLU A 438 8.79 38.83 -18.91
C GLU A 438 7.72 38.90 -20.01
N THR A 439 7.36 37.77 -20.60
CA THR A 439 6.41 37.70 -21.71
C THR A 439 4.98 37.41 -21.25
N LEU A 440 4.81 36.85 -20.05
CA LEU A 440 3.56 36.34 -19.52
C LEU A 440 2.94 35.22 -20.37
N GLU A 441 3.76 34.48 -21.13
CA GLU A 441 3.32 33.30 -21.87
C GLU A 441 3.35 32.03 -20.99
N PRO A 442 2.29 31.21 -21.01
CA PRO A 442 2.23 29.99 -20.24
C PRO A 442 2.91 28.83 -20.97
N ARG A 443 3.68 28.04 -20.24
CA ARG A 443 4.15 26.72 -20.64
C ARG A 443 3.30 25.68 -19.91
N LEU A 444 2.80 24.69 -20.65
CA LEU A 444 1.83 23.73 -20.14
C LEU A 444 2.39 22.30 -20.19
N LYS A 445 2.18 21.56 -19.13
CA LYS A 445 2.33 20.11 -19.09
C LYS A 445 0.95 19.47 -19.17
N VAL A 446 0.76 18.54 -20.12
CA VAL A 446 -0.56 17.93 -20.38
C VAL A 446 -0.46 16.42 -20.15
N ILE A 447 -1.42 15.85 -19.42
CA ILE A 447 -1.47 14.41 -19.14
C ILE A 447 -1.56 13.63 -20.45
N GLY A 448 -0.67 12.64 -20.59
CA GLY A 448 -0.53 11.83 -21.81
C GLY A 448 0.41 12.41 -22.86
N VAL A 449 1.06 13.56 -22.56
CA VAL A 449 2.07 14.19 -23.42
C VAL A 449 3.37 14.34 -22.63
N ASP A 450 4.44 13.74 -23.11
CA ASP A 450 5.74 13.66 -22.42
C ASP A 450 6.63 14.90 -22.53
N VAL A 451 6.20 15.91 -23.29
CA VAL A 451 6.90 17.20 -23.52
C VAL A 451 6.05 18.38 -23.06
N TRP A 452 6.68 19.51 -22.76
CA TRP A 452 6.01 20.78 -22.47
C TRP A 452 5.50 21.46 -23.73
N SER A 453 4.55 22.41 -23.59
CA SER A 453 3.89 23.08 -24.73
C SER A 453 4.81 23.98 -25.60
N ASP A 454 5.98 24.33 -25.08
CA ASP A 454 7.02 25.07 -25.81
C ASP A 454 7.95 24.17 -26.66
N ASP A 455 7.83 22.84 -26.53
CA ASP A 455 8.57 21.89 -27.38
C ASP A 455 7.95 21.80 -28.78
N PRO A 456 8.75 21.86 -29.86
CA PRO A 456 8.24 21.74 -31.24
C PRO A 456 7.43 20.48 -31.52
N ALA A 457 7.66 19.39 -30.77
CA ALA A 457 6.94 18.13 -30.94
C ALA A 457 5.56 18.13 -30.24
N PHE A 458 5.25 19.11 -29.38
CA PHE A 458 4.04 19.15 -28.58
C PHE A 458 2.77 19.10 -29.43
N ALA A 459 2.69 19.95 -30.49
CA ALA A 459 1.52 20.03 -31.37
C ALA A 459 1.15 18.66 -31.98
N ALA A 460 2.14 17.89 -32.41
CA ALA A 460 1.93 16.57 -32.98
C ALA A 460 1.51 15.53 -31.92
N LYS A 461 2.07 15.62 -30.70
CA LYS A 461 1.77 14.69 -29.61
C LYS A 461 0.41 14.95 -28.97
N VAL A 462 0.03 16.21 -28.80
CA VAL A 462 -1.25 16.60 -28.21
C VAL A 462 -2.43 16.44 -29.17
N ALA A 463 -2.19 16.37 -30.49
CA ALA A 463 -3.23 16.26 -31.51
C ALA A 463 -4.19 15.06 -31.28
N LYS A 464 -3.75 14.01 -30.57
CA LYS A 464 -4.52 12.80 -30.31
C LYS A 464 -5.48 12.96 -29.13
N SER A 465 -5.08 13.66 -28.07
CA SER A 465 -5.88 13.89 -26.86
C SER A 465 -6.57 15.26 -26.83
N GLY A 466 -6.02 16.23 -27.53
CA GLY A 466 -6.37 17.63 -27.36
C GLY A 466 -5.87 18.20 -26.04
N VAL A 467 -6.17 19.48 -25.78
CA VAL A 467 -6.11 20.11 -24.46
C VAL A 467 -7.54 20.42 -24.06
N SER A 468 -8.04 19.81 -23.00
CA SER A 468 -9.48 19.78 -22.70
C SER A 468 -9.89 20.52 -21.42
N GLY A 469 -8.93 20.82 -20.54
CA GLY A 469 -9.18 21.51 -19.28
C GLY A 469 -7.96 21.47 -18.37
N ILE A 470 -8.12 21.73 -17.08
CA ILE A 470 -7.05 21.76 -16.08
C ILE A 470 -7.42 20.89 -14.88
N CYS A 471 -6.50 20.04 -14.44
CA CYS A 471 -6.71 19.19 -13.26
C CYS A 471 -6.18 19.84 -11.97
N GLY A 472 -6.43 19.22 -10.83
CA GLY A 472 -6.14 19.78 -9.50
C GLY A 472 -4.71 20.30 -9.31
N SER A 473 -3.70 19.51 -9.69
CA SER A 473 -2.29 19.96 -9.62
C SER A 473 -2.02 21.18 -10.51
N GLY A 474 -2.54 21.16 -11.75
CA GLY A 474 -2.42 22.28 -12.65
C GLY A 474 -3.10 23.56 -12.14
N ILE A 475 -4.23 23.42 -11.42
CA ILE A 475 -4.93 24.56 -10.80
C ILE A 475 -4.07 25.21 -9.71
N ILE A 476 -3.43 24.42 -8.85
CA ILE A 476 -2.51 24.93 -7.82
C ILE A 476 -1.32 25.60 -8.49
N ASP A 477 -0.72 24.95 -9.49
CA ASP A 477 0.41 25.49 -10.24
C ASP A 477 0.07 26.83 -10.88
N VAL A 478 -1.04 26.91 -11.61
CA VAL A 478 -1.38 28.14 -12.33
C VAL A 478 -1.63 29.32 -11.40
N ILE A 479 -2.31 29.13 -10.28
CA ILE A 479 -2.57 30.23 -9.33
C ILE A 479 -1.25 30.70 -8.69
N ALA A 480 -0.35 29.78 -8.34
CA ALA A 480 0.97 30.13 -7.83
C ALA A 480 1.81 30.88 -8.88
N GLU A 481 1.84 30.41 -10.10
CA GLU A 481 2.57 31.03 -11.22
C GLU A 481 1.99 32.40 -11.61
N MET A 482 0.66 32.56 -11.59
CA MET A 482 0.02 33.87 -11.78
C MET A 482 0.44 34.87 -10.70
N TYR A 483 0.61 34.41 -9.46
CA TYR A 483 1.11 35.26 -8.39
C TYR A 483 2.60 35.58 -8.57
N LEU A 484 3.43 34.61 -8.84
CA LEU A 484 4.88 34.78 -9.03
C LEU A 484 5.22 35.68 -10.24
N SER A 485 4.44 35.61 -11.32
CA SER A 485 4.61 36.43 -12.53
C SER A 485 3.93 37.81 -12.44
N GLY A 486 3.17 38.06 -11.34
CA GLY A 486 2.45 39.33 -11.15
C GLY A 486 1.16 39.45 -11.96
N VAL A 487 0.64 38.36 -12.54
CA VAL A 487 -0.67 38.33 -13.21
C VAL A 487 -1.80 38.54 -12.20
N ILE A 488 -1.65 38.01 -10.98
CA ILE A 488 -2.49 38.37 -9.84
C ILE A 488 -1.66 39.05 -8.76
N ASP A 489 -2.30 39.95 -8.01
CA ASP A 489 -1.69 40.56 -6.83
C ASP A 489 -1.86 39.68 -5.58
N ARG A 490 -1.35 40.16 -4.43
CA ARG A 490 -1.45 39.47 -3.14
C ARG A 490 -2.89 39.22 -2.65
N ASP A 491 -3.82 40.04 -3.14
CA ASP A 491 -5.24 39.90 -2.82
C ASP A 491 -5.96 38.95 -3.81
N GLY A 492 -5.22 38.40 -4.79
CA GLY A 492 -5.71 37.48 -5.81
C GLY A 492 -6.53 38.17 -6.89
N VAL A 493 -6.29 39.46 -7.15
CA VAL A 493 -6.98 40.20 -8.21
C VAL A 493 -6.17 40.10 -9.50
N VAL A 494 -6.80 39.68 -10.59
CA VAL A 494 -6.17 39.63 -11.92
C VAL A 494 -5.92 41.09 -12.39
N GLN A 495 -4.66 41.37 -12.71
CA GLN A 495 -4.21 42.71 -13.04
C GLN A 495 -4.59 43.08 -14.48
N GLY A 496 -5.70 43.83 -14.66
CA GLY A 496 -6.26 44.21 -15.95
C GLY A 496 -5.35 45.06 -16.81
N ASP A 497 -4.46 45.86 -16.22
CA ASP A 497 -3.51 46.71 -16.94
C ASP A 497 -2.52 45.89 -17.78
N LEU A 498 -2.32 44.60 -17.44
CA LEU A 498 -1.49 43.69 -18.21
C LEU A 498 -2.08 43.34 -19.58
N ALA A 499 -3.36 43.60 -19.84
CA ALA A 499 -3.96 43.43 -21.17
C ALA A 499 -3.27 44.29 -22.25
N ALA A 500 -2.64 45.41 -21.85
CA ALA A 500 -1.82 46.20 -22.75
C ALA A 500 -0.45 45.57 -23.08
N ARG A 501 0.00 44.57 -22.28
CA ARG A 501 1.30 43.91 -22.39
C ARG A 501 1.21 42.53 -23.02
N THR A 502 0.12 41.81 -22.77
CA THR A 502 -0.08 40.45 -23.26
C THR A 502 -1.52 40.21 -23.69
N PRO A 503 -1.75 39.46 -24.80
CA PRO A 503 -3.10 39.02 -25.15
C PRO A 503 -3.68 37.96 -24.20
N ARG A 504 -2.87 37.42 -23.30
CA ARG A 504 -3.31 36.39 -22.32
C ARG A 504 -4.23 36.94 -21.24
N VAL A 505 -4.15 38.25 -20.95
CA VAL A 505 -5.08 38.89 -20.00
C VAL A 505 -6.23 39.51 -20.76
N VAL A 506 -7.44 39.02 -20.56
CA VAL A 506 -8.64 39.41 -21.29
C VAL A 506 -9.72 39.94 -20.37
N ALA A 507 -10.50 40.90 -20.82
CA ALA A 507 -11.65 41.38 -20.05
C ALA A 507 -12.73 40.30 -19.93
N ASP A 508 -13.28 40.13 -18.71
CA ASP A 508 -14.32 39.19 -18.38
C ASP A 508 -15.39 39.88 -17.50
N GLY A 509 -16.35 40.46 -18.14
CA GLY A 509 -17.37 41.29 -17.51
C GLY A 509 -16.75 42.50 -16.79
N ARG A 510 -16.79 42.52 -15.44
CA ARG A 510 -16.20 43.58 -14.61
C ARG A 510 -14.79 43.23 -14.09
N THR A 511 -14.31 42.04 -14.44
CA THR A 511 -13.02 41.51 -14.01
C THR A 511 -12.16 41.12 -15.21
N PHE A 512 -11.08 40.42 -14.95
CA PHE A 512 -10.20 39.89 -15.99
C PHE A 512 -9.95 38.40 -15.80
N SER A 513 -9.62 37.70 -16.86
CA SER A 513 -9.25 36.30 -16.90
C SER A 513 -7.89 36.12 -17.55
N TYR A 514 -7.15 35.08 -17.19
CA TYR A 514 -5.87 34.73 -17.79
C TYR A 514 -6.00 33.49 -18.67
N VAL A 515 -5.65 33.59 -19.94
CA VAL A 515 -5.81 32.53 -20.96
C VAL A 515 -4.59 31.62 -20.97
N LEU A 516 -4.81 30.33 -20.68
CA LEU A 516 -3.79 29.29 -20.70
C LEU A 516 -3.60 28.65 -22.06
N TRP A 517 -4.72 28.34 -22.73
CA TRP A 517 -4.72 27.65 -24.02
C TRP A 517 -5.81 28.18 -24.95
N GLY A 518 -5.55 28.12 -26.25
CA GLY A 518 -6.47 28.61 -27.26
C GLY A 518 -6.23 30.10 -27.59
N ASP A 519 -7.07 30.61 -28.48
CA ASP A 519 -7.02 32.02 -28.88
C ASP A 519 -7.82 32.88 -27.89
N ALA A 520 -7.25 34.00 -27.51
CA ALA A 520 -7.90 34.97 -26.64
C ALA A 520 -9.20 35.54 -27.23
N ASP A 521 -9.28 35.62 -28.54
CA ASP A 521 -10.42 36.16 -29.29
C ASP A 521 -11.52 35.11 -29.55
N GLU A 522 -11.28 33.81 -29.25
CA GLU A 522 -12.23 32.71 -29.39
C GLU A 522 -12.71 32.14 -28.03
N PRO A 523 -13.65 32.79 -27.36
CA PRO A 523 -14.05 32.39 -25.99
C PRO A 523 -14.52 30.96 -25.86
N GLU A 524 -15.10 30.37 -26.89
CA GLU A 524 -15.70 29.01 -26.88
C GLU A 524 -14.63 27.90 -26.92
N HIS A 525 -13.39 28.24 -27.33
CA HIS A 525 -12.32 27.25 -27.51
C HIS A 525 -11.12 27.51 -26.59
N ARG A 526 -11.24 28.47 -25.66
CA ARG A 526 -10.14 28.82 -24.76
C ARG A 526 -10.26 28.15 -23.38
N ILE A 527 -9.13 27.79 -22.81
CA ILE A 527 -9.00 27.42 -21.40
C ILE A 527 -8.40 28.62 -20.69
N ALA A 528 -9.13 29.16 -19.73
CA ALA A 528 -8.73 30.34 -18.98
C ALA A 528 -9.03 30.18 -17.48
N ILE A 529 -8.28 30.89 -16.66
CA ILE A 529 -8.52 31.07 -15.23
C ILE A 529 -9.24 32.41 -15.02
N THR A 530 -10.44 32.33 -14.50
CA THR A 530 -11.28 33.50 -14.20
C THR A 530 -10.99 34.05 -12.80
N GLN A 531 -11.44 35.27 -12.55
CA GLN A 531 -11.37 35.84 -11.20
C GLN A 531 -12.16 34.99 -10.16
N ASN A 532 -13.25 34.36 -10.59
CA ASN A 532 -14.04 33.48 -9.72
C ASN A 532 -13.27 32.19 -9.37
N ASP A 533 -12.50 31.65 -10.31
CA ASP A 533 -11.66 30.49 -10.07
C ASP A 533 -10.59 30.80 -9.00
N VAL A 534 -9.95 31.96 -9.10
CA VAL A 534 -8.99 32.41 -8.08
C VAL A 534 -9.68 32.50 -6.71
N ARG A 535 -10.90 33.05 -6.64
CA ARG A 535 -11.66 33.14 -5.37
C ARG A 535 -12.03 31.76 -4.80
N ALA A 536 -12.39 30.79 -5.65
CA ALA A 536 -12.69 29.44 -5.22
C ALA A 536 -11.45 28.77 -4.57
N ILE A 537 -10.28 28.93 -5.18
CA ILE A 537 -9.02 28.41 -4.62
C ILE A 537 -8.62 29.14 -3.34
N GLN A 538 -8.81 30.46 -3.25
CA GLN A 538 -8.55 31.21 -2.02
C GLN A 538 -9.42 30.72 -0.86
N LEU A 539 -10.68 30.38 -1.11
CA LEU A 539 -11.59 29.87 -0.08
C LEU A 539 -11.18 28.46 0.38
N ALA A 540 -10.87 27.58 -0.57
CA ALA A 540 -10.38 26.21 -0.26
C ALA A 540 -9.07 26.25 0.53
N LYS A 541 -8.11 27.10 0.11
CA LYS A 541 -6.87 27.36 0.84
C LYS A 541 -7.14 27.87 2.26
N ALA A 542 -8.04 28.84 2.42
CA ALA A 542 -8.34 29.41 3.72
C ALA A 542 -8.90 28.36 4.69
N ALA A 543 -9.75 27.45 4.21
CA ALA A 543 -10.28 26.35 5.00
C ALA A 543 -9.16 25.39 5.43
N LEU A 544 -8.30 24.96 4.50
CA LEU A 544 -7.16 24.10 4.77
C LEU A 544 -6.22 24.74 5.80
N ARG A 545 -5.80 25.98 5.55
CA ARG A 545 -4.85 26.68 6.41
C ARG A 545 -5.41 26.93 7.81
N ALA A 546 -6.68 27.28 7.94
CA ALA A 546 -7.34 27.44 9.24
C ALA A 546 -7.34 26.12 10.03
N GLY A 547 -7.59 24.98 9.37
CA GLY A 547 -7.50 23.66 10.01
C GLY A 547 -6.09 23.36 10.52
N ILE A 548 -5.08 23.64 9.72
CA ILE A 548 -3.67 23.46 10.10
C ILE A 548 -3.30 24.38 11.28
N ASP A 549 -3.62 25.67 11.19
CA ASP A 549 -3.26 26.66 12.22
C ASP A 549 -3.92 26.33 13.57
N LEU A 550 -5.21 25.93 13.57
CA LEU A 550 -5.92 25.49 14.76
C LEU A 550 -5.28 24.24 15.39
N LEU A 551 -4.85 23.29 14.56
CA LEU A 551 -4.21 22.08 15.04
C LEU A 551 -2.84 22.38 15.66
N ILE A 552 -2.04 23.25 15.02
CA ILE A 552 -0.76 23.74 15.53
C ILE A 552 -0.95 24.51 16.85
N GLU A 553 -1.97 25.37 16.93
CA GLU A 553 -2.30 26.10 18.16
C GLU A 553 -2.67 25.13 19.29
N HIS A 554 -3.54 24.14 19.01
CA HIS A 554 -3.93 23.12 19.97
C HIS A 554 -2.75 22.28 20.47
N ALA A 555 -1.78 22.01 19.61
CA ALA A 555 -0.54 21.29 19.95
C ALA A 555 0.48 22.15 20.72
N GLY A 556 0.20 23.42 21.00
CA GLY A 556 1.10 24.33 21.73
C GLY A 556 2.14 25.02 20.85
N GLN A 557 1.85 25.19 19.57
CA GLN A 557 2.69 25.89 18.57
C GLN A 557 4.10 25.28 18.40
N PRO A 558 4.23 23.96 18.22
CA PRO A 558 5.53 23.36 17.96
C PRO A 558 6.08 23.81 16.60
N PRO A 559 7.41 23.87 16.44
CA PRO A 559 8.00 24.11 15.14
C PRO A 559 7.69 22.94 14.18
N VAL A 560 7.21 23.25 12.98
CA VAL A 560 6.95 22.29 11.92
C VAL A 560 8.01 22.48 10.84
N THR A 561 8.86 21.47 10.65
CA THR A 561 9.96 21.49 9.67
C THR A 561 9.93 20.34 8.67
N ASP A 562 8.96 19.43 8.82
CA ASP A 562 8.73 18.31 7.95
C ASP A 562 7.24 18.27 7.57
N ILE A 563 6.94 18.43 6.27
CA ILE A 563 5.59 18.49 5.73
C ILE A 563 5.44 17.44 4.62
N ARG A 564 4.42 16.61 4.73
CA ARG A 564 4.02 15.61 3.74
C ARG A 564 2.71 16.02 3.09
N LEU A 565 2.71 16.17 1.76
CA LEU A 565 1.53 16.44 0.96
C LEU A 565 1.07 15.12 0.32
N ALA A 566 -0.04 14.59 0.81
CA ALA A 566 -0.65 13.36 0.33
C ALA A 566 -1.93 13.64 -0.47
N GLY A 567 -2.52 12.58 -1.02
CA GLY A 567 -3.77 12.61 -1.78
C GLY A 567 -3.59 12.34 -3.26
N ALA A 568 -4.68 12.05 -3.96
CA ALA A 568 -4.67 11.64 -5.36
C ALA A 568 -4.01 12.69 -6.30
N PHE A 569 -4.11 13.96 -5.98
CA PHE A 569 -3.40 15.04 -6.66
C PHE A 569 -2.25 15.61 -5.81
N GLY A 570 -2.18 15.31 -4.53
CA GLY A 570 -1.08 15.68 -3.64
C GLY A 570 0.28 15.19 -4.15
N ALA A 571 0.31 14.03 -4.81
CA ALA A 571 1.48 13.49 -5.50
C ALA A 571 2.08 14.42 -6.57
N HIS A 572 1.29 15.36 -7.05
CA HIS A 572 1.65 16.24 -8.17
C HIS A 572 1.67 17.71 -7.78
N ILE A 573 1.45 18.04 -6.50
CA ILE A 573 1.59 19.42 -5.99
C ILE A 573 3.09 19.74 -5.92
N ASP A 574 3.49 20.82 -6.58
CA ASP A 574 4.84 21.37 -6.44
C ASP A 574 5.00 21.95 -5.00
N PRO A 575 5.94 21.45 -4.18
CA PRO A 575 6.18 21.95 -2.83
C PRO A 575 6.40 23.48 -2.77
N LEU A 576 7.08 24.05 -3.76
CA LEU A 576 7.27 25.49 -3.84
C LEU A 576 5.93 26.21 -3.99
N HIS A 577 5.05 25.74 -4.84
CA HIS A 577 3.73 26.34 -5.06
C HIS A 577 2.83 26.22 -3.85
N ALA A 578 2.90 25.11 -3.12
CA ALA A 578 2.18 24.96 -1.86
C ALA A 578 2.62 26.01 -0.82
N LEU A 579 3.92 26.26 -0.70
CA LEU A 579 4.48 27.30 0.17
C LEU A 579 4.12 28.71 -0.32
N VAL A 580 4.30 29.00 -1.62
CA VAL A 580 3.99 30.32 -2.22
C VAL A 580 2.53 30.70 -2.00
N LEU A 581 1.63 29.77 -2.18
CA LEU A 581 0.22 30.00 -1.94
C LEU A 581 -0.13 30.05 -0.43
N GLY A 582 0.78 29.60 0.46
CA GLY A 582 0.52 29.47 1.89
C GLY A 582 -0.54 28.43 2.19
N LEU A 583 -0.60 27.35 1.42
CA LEU A 583 -1.43 26.17 1.71
C LEU A 583 -1.00 25.50 3.00
N VAL A 584 0.30 25.51 3.27
CA VAL A 584 0.96 24.94 4.45
C VAL A 584 1.79 26.02 5.16
N PRO A 585 2.22 25.79 6.42
CA PRO A 585 3.09 26.71 7.14
C PRO A 585 4.43 26.90 6.44
N ASP A 586 5.05 28.06 6.67
CA ASP A 586 6.40 28.32 6.17
C ASP A 586 7.40 27.34 6.79
N CYS A 587 8.12 26.63 5.94
CA CYS A 587 9.24 25.80 6.37
C CYS A 587 10.30 25.74 5.25
N PRO A 588 11.52 25.25 5.52
CA PRO A 588 12.51 25.02 4.47
C PRO A 588 11.96 24.14 3.35
N LEU A 589 12.23 24.49 2.09
CA LEU A 589 11.66 23.80 0.93
C LEU A 589 12.02 22.30 0.90
N ASP A 590 13.21 21.93 1.37
CA ASP A 590 13.68 20.55 1.49
C ASP A 590 12.93 19.74 2.57
N GLY A 591 12.23 20.42 3.47
CA GLY A 591 11.33 19.82 4.44
C GLY A 591 9.91 19.54 3.90
N VAL A 592 9.54 20.01 2.70
CA VAL A 592 8.23 19.74 2.09
C VAL A 592 8.35 18.69 1.02
N ARG A 593 7.54 17.63 1.12
CA ARG A 593 7.54 16.53 0.14
C ARG A 593 6.13 16.15 -0.26
N SER A 594 5.98 15.83 -1.54
CA SER A 594 4.78 15.19 -2.07
C SER A 594 4.94 13.67 -1.99
N VAL A 595 3.94 12.95 -1.42
CA VAL A 595 4.04 11.52 -1.06
C VAL A 595 2.98 10.63 -1.72
N GLY A 596 2.20 11.17 -2.63
CA GLY A 596 1.23 10.39 -3.38
C GLY A 596 0.04 9.88 -2.57
N ASN A 597 -0.46 8.70 -2.91
CA ASN A 597 -1.54 8.05 -2.18
C ASN A 597 -1.01 7.39 -0.90
N ALA A 598 -0.80 8.19 0.16
CA ALA A 598 -0.32 7.71 1.45
C ALA A 598 -1.29 6.71 2.10
N ALA A 599 -2.61 6.89 1.93
CA ALA A 599 -3.62 5.98 2.45
C ALA A 599 -3.50 4.59 1.82
N GLY A 600 -3.39 4.53 0.48
CA GLY A 600 -3.18 3.28 -0.25
C GLY A 600 -1.85 2.62 0.07
N THR A 601 -0.77 3.41 0.23
CA THR A 601 0.54 2.93 0.68
C THR A 601 0.45 2.32 2.07
N GLY A 602 -0.26 2.96 3.01
CA GLY A 602 -0.50 2.42 4.34
C GLY A 602 -1.33 1.15 4.34
N ALA A 603 -2.33 1.06 3.46
CA ALA A 603 -3.10 -0.18 3.29
C ALA A 603 -2.22 -1.35 2.78
N VAL A 604 -1.22 -1.08 1.94
CA VAL A 604 -0.23 -2.10 1.51
C VAL A 604 0.70 -2.49 2.65
N GLN A 605 1.03 -1.57 3.55
CA GLN A 605 1.90 -1.85 4.71
C GLN A 605 1.16 -2.62 5.81
N ALA A 606 -0.15 -2.40 5.96
CA ALA A 606 -0.99 -3.11 6.92
C ALA A 606 -1.28 -4.55 6.50
#